data_3640750b34dac02f91bba79f935ad663
#
_entry.id   3640750b34dac02f91bba79f935ad663
#
_cell.length_a   1.000
_cell.length_b   1.000
_cell.length_c   1.000
_cell.angle_alpha   90.00
_cell.angle_beta   90.00
_cell.angle_gamma   90.00
#
_symmetry.space_group_name_H-M   'P 1'
#
loop_
_entity.id
_entity.type
_entity.pdbx_description
1 polymer ?
#
loop_
_entity_poly.entity_id
_entity_poly.type
_entity_poly.pdbx_seq_one_letter_code
_entity_poly.pdbx_strand_id
1 'polypeptide(L)'
;IDMRLIDPAYTLADNQKVLQVVDNVERIYRDGAEDKATQMIFSDIGTPKSKEEGFDVYNELKALLVDRGIPKEEIAFVHDANTDEKKNSLSRKVNSGEVRILMASTEKGGTGLNVQSRMKAVHHLDVPWRPSDIVQRNGRLIRQGNMHQEVDIYHYITKGSFDNYLWQTQENKLKYITQIMTSKDPVRSAEDIDEQ
;
A
#
# COMPACT_ATOMS: atom_id res chain seq x y z
N ILE A 1 -5.88 -0.56 -11.70
CA ILE A 1 -5.52 -1.62 -10.75
C ILE A 1 -5.86 -2.97 -11.34
N ASP A 2 -7.07 -3.38 -11.31
CA ASP A 2 -7.55 -4.64 -11.87
C ASP A 2 -8.73 -4.35 -12.80
N MET A 3 -8.61 -4.77 -14.05
CA MET A 3 -9.61 -4.49 -15.09
C MET A 3 -10.94 -5.18 -14.82
N ARG A 4 -10.94 -6.26 -14.03
CA ARG A 4 -12.17 -6.98 -13.62
C ARG A 4 -13.08 -6.15 -12.71
N LEU A 5 -12.58 -5.06 -12.13
CA LEU A 5 -13.41 -4.06 -11.43
C LEU A 5 -14.31 -3.26 -12.36
N ILE A 6 -13.95 -3.19 -13.65
CA ILE A 6 -14.66 -2.43 -14.67
C ILE A 6 -15.50 -3.38 -15.52
N ASP A 7 -14.90 -4.48 -15.97
CA ASP A 7 -15.56 -5.46 -16.86
C ASP A 7 -15.11 -6.88 -16.45
N PRO A 8 -16.05 -7.73 -16.00
CA PRO A 8 -15.78 -9.13 -15.63
C PRO A 8 -15.24 -10.01 -16.76
N ALA A 9 -15.30 -9.56 -18.02
CA ALA A 9 -14.76 -10.29 -19.16
C ALA A 9 -13.22 -10.34 -19.15
N TYR A 10 -12.53 -9.43 -18.44
CA TYR A 10 -11.08 -9.49 -18.27
C TYR A 10 -10.68 -10.65 -17.39
N THR A 11 -9.50 -11.19 -17.66
CA THR A 11 -8.90 -12.31 -16.92
C THR A 11 -7.77 -11.84 -16.00
N LEU A 12 -7.29 -12.72 -15.12
CA LEU A 12 -6.12 -12.43 -14.28
C LEU A 12 -4.87 -12.15 -15.15
N ALA A 13 -4.72 -12.82 -16.30
CA ALA A 13 -3.59 -12.61 -17.20
C ALA A 13 -3.53 -11.18 -17.76
N ASP A 14 -4.66 -10.49 -17.84
CA ASP A 14 -4.75 -9.10 -18.27
C ASP A 14 -4.32 -8.11 -17.18
N ASN A 15 -4.15 -8.59 -15.94
CA ASN A 15 -3.91 -7.79 -14.75
C ASN A 15 -2.47 -7.93 -14.25
N GLN A 16 -1.49 -7.62 -15.10
CA GLN A 16 -0.05 -7.74 -14.80
C GLN A 16 0.37 -7.01 -13.52
N LYS A 17 -0.29 -5.91 -13.19
CA LYS A 17 -0.04 -5.14 -11.97
C LYS A 17 -0.31 -5.96 -10.71
N VAL A 18 -1.43 -6.67 -10.66
CA VAL A 18 -1.81 -7.56 -9.55
C VAL A 18 -0.81 -8.70 -9.41
N LEU A 19 -0.45 -9.34 -10.52
CA LEU A 19 0.54 -10.42 -10.53
C LEU A 19 1.91 -9.95 -10.01
N GLN A 20 2.36 -8.78 -10.42
CA GLN A 20 3.63 -8.22 -9.96
C GLN A 20 3.62 -7.91 -8.46
N VAL A 21 2.48 -7.46 -7.92
CA VAL A 21 2.32 -7.29 -6.46
C VAL A 21 2.49 -8.64 -5.76
N VAL A 22 1.80 -9.67 -6.23
CA VAL A 22 1.87 -11.03 -5.65
C VAL A 22 3.30 -11.55 -5.67
N ASP A 23 4.02 -11.43 -6.80
CA ASP A 23 5.40 -11.89 -6.94
C ASP A 23 6.35 -11.18 -5.97
N ASN A 24 6.23 -9.84 -5.84
CA ASN A 24 7.06 -9.07 -4.91
C ASN A 24 6.75 -9.41 -3.45
N VAL A 25 5.46 -9.52 -3.10
CA VAL A 25 5.03 -9.86 -1.74
C VAL A 25 5.49 -11.25 -1.36
N GLU A 26 5.35 -12.25 -2.25
CA GLU A 26 5.83 -13.61 -2.02
C GLU A 26 7.35 -13.62 -1.82
N ARG A 27 8.11 -12.95 -2.66
CA ARG A 27 9.57 -12.88 -2.56
C ARG A 27 9.99 -12.32 -1.19
N ILE A 28 9.46 -11.16 -0.79
CA ILE A 28 9.79 -10.53 0.49
C ILE A 28 9.32 -11.40 1.67
N TYR A 29 8.17 -12.07 1.54
CA TYR A 29 7.69 -13.01 2.54
C TYR A 29 8.68 -14.16 2.76
N ARG A 30 9.23 -14.73 1.69
CA ARG A 30 10.21 -15.82 1.76
C ARG A 30 11.57 -15.34 2.28
N ASP A 31 12.07 -14.23 1.73
CA ASP A 31 13.37 -13.64 2.10
C ASP A 31 13.39 -13.21 3.58
N GLY A 32 12.27 -12.69 4.09
CA GLY A 32 12.12 -12.26 5.49
C GLY A 32 11.51 -13.33 6.40
N ALA A 33 11.70 -14.63 6.12
CA ALA A 33 11.11 -15.70 6.93
C ALA A 33 11.72 -15.80 8.33
N GLU A 34 13.04 -15.58 8.44
CA GLU A 34 13.78 -15.73 9.69
C GLU A 34 13.34 -14.71 10.75
N ASP A 35 13.20 -13.45 10.36
CA ASP A 35 12.82 -12.35 11.25
C ASP A 35 11.31 -12.05 11.21
N LYS A 36 10.55 -12.85 10.48
CA LYS A 36 9.10 -12.68 10.28
C LYS A 36 8.75 -11.28 9.78
N ALA A 37 9.49 -10.81 8.76
CA ALA A 37 9.29 -9.52 8.15
C ALA A 37 7.84 -9.32 7.71
N THR A 38 7.28 -8.16 7.98
CA THR A 38 5.90 -7.82 7.65
C THR A 38 5.82 -6.84 6.50
N GLN A 39 4.71 -6.83 5.80
CA GLN A 39 4.48 -6.00 4.63
C GLN A 39 3.09 -5.38 4.69
N MET A 40 2.94 -4.19 4.13
CA MET A 40 1.66 -3.51 4.04
C MET A 40 1.32 -3.16 2.60
N ILE A 41 0.11 -3.53 2.16
CA ILE A 41 -0.41 -3.25 0.82
C ILE A 41 -1.50 -2.21 0.95
N PHE A 42 -1.35 -1.08 0.26
CA PHE A 42 -2.33 -0.02 0.21
C PHE A 42 -3.10 -0.02 -1.10
N SER A 43 -4.43 -0.03 -1.01
CA SER A 43 -5.33 0.25 -2.11
C SER A 43 -6.61 0.92 -1.59
N ASP A 44 -6.96 2.06 -2.19
CA ASP A 44 -8.23 2.76 -1.93
C ASP A 44 -9.34 2.28 -2.87
N ILE A 45 -8.95 1.56 -3.94
CA ILE A 45 -9.85 1.04 -4.95
C ILE A 45 -9.96 -0.49 -4.78
N GLY A 46 -11.19 -1.02 -4.95
CA GLY A 46 -11.45 -2.46 -4.82
C GLY A 46 -11.31 -2.96 -3.38
N THR A 47 -11.74 -2.15 -2.41
CA THR A 47 -11.78 -2.51 -1.00
C THR A 47 -12.67 -3.72 -0.74
N PRO A 48 -12.49 -4.44 0.40
CA PRO A 48 -13.21 -5.67 0.66
C PRO A 48 -14.72 -5.50 0.58
N LYS A 49 -15.36 -6.42 -0.15
CA LYS A 49 -16.81 -6.52 -0.29
C LYS A 49 -17.30 -7.84 0.28
N SER A 50 -18.59 -7.95 0.55
CA SER A 50 -19.22 -9.23 0.81
C SER A 50 -19.19 -10.10 -0.47
N LYS A 51 -19.22 -11.42 -0.31
CA LYS A 51 -19.24 -12.34 -1.47
C LYS A 51 -20.42 -12.09 -2.43
N GLU A 52 -21.49 -11.51 -1.92
CA GLU A 52 -22.70 -11.18 -2.69
C GLU A 52 -22.55 -9.89 -3.51
N GLU A 53 -21.59 -9.02 -3.15
CA GLU A 53 -21.34 -7.74 -3.80
C GLU A 53 -20.37 -7.82 -4.98
N GLY A 54 -19.81 -9.00 -5.25
CA GLY A 54 -18.99 -9.28 -6.42
C GLY A 54 -17.49 -9.20 -6.17
N PHE A 55 -16.72 -8.98 -7.24
CA PHE A 55 -15.26 -8.99 -7.25
C PHE A 55 -14.66 -7.81 -6.46
N ASP A 56 -13.65 -8.08 -5.64
CA ASP A 56 -12.79 -7.08 -5.03
C ASP A 56 -11.30 -7.50 -5.06
N VAL A 57 -10.43 -6.50 -5.04
CA VAL A 57 -8.98 -6.69 -5.18
C VAL A 57 -8.36 -7.31 -3.94
N TYR A 58 -8.89 -7.03 -2.75
CA TYR A 58 -8.34 -7.54 -1.48
C TYR A 58 -8.50 -9.05 -1.36
N ASN A 59 -9.70 -9.55 -1.62
CA ASN A 59 -9.96 -10.98 -1.58
C ASN A 59 -9.22 -11.72 -2.70
N GLU A 60 -9.08 -11.11 -3.88
CA GLU A 60 -8.29 -11.68 -4.97
C GLU A 60 -6.81 -11.78 -4.61
N LEU A 61 -6.20 -10.69 -4.13
CA LEU A 61 -4.81 -10.72 -3.68
C LEU A 61 -4.59 -11.76 -2.59
N LYS A 62 -5.52 -11.85 -1.62
CA LYS A 62 -5.46 -12.85 -0.56
C LYS A 62 -5.51 -14.27 -1.12
N ALA A 63 -6.42 -14.54 -2.06
CA ALA A 63 -6.53 -15.85 -2.70
C ALA A 63 -5.23 -16.22 -3.45
N LEU A 64 -4.70 -15.30 -4.26
CA LEU A 64 -3.46 -15.51 -5.01
C LEU A 64 -2.26 -15.76 -4.10
N LEU A 65 -2.14 -15.02 -2.98
CA LEU A 65 -1.06 -15.22 -2.01
C LEU A 65 -1.18 -16.57 -1.29
N VAL A 66 -2.40 -17.00 -0.97
CA VAL A 66 -2.66 -18.33 -0.40
C VAL A 66 -2.31 -19.43 -1.40
N ASP A 67 -2.64 -19.27 -2.67
CA ASP A 67 -2.28 -20.22 -3.74
C ASP A 67 -0.74 -20.33 -3.92
N ARG A 68 0.01 -19.27 -3.57
CA ARG A 68 1.48 -19.26 -3.51
C ARG A 68 2.05 -19.88 -2.22
N GLY A 69 1.18 -20.40 -1.35
CA GLY A 69 1.54 -21.11 -0.11
C GLY A 69 1.74 -20.22 1.12
N ILE A 70 1.26 -18.98 1.10
CA ILE A 70 1.25 -18.12 2.28
C ILE A 70 0.04 -18.49 3.14
N PRO A 71 0.22 -18.79 4.44
CA PRO A 71 -0.89 -19.16 5.31
C PRO A 71 -1.95 -18.05 5.38
N LYS A 72 -3.21 -18.43 5.25
CA LYS A 72 -4.35 -17.51 5.26
C LYS A 72 -4.40 -16.65 6.53
N GLU A 73 -3.96 -17.21 7.64
CA GLU A 73 -3.95 -16.60 8.97
C GLU A 73 -2.92 -15.47 9.08
N GLU A 74 -1.88 -15.51 8.24
CA GLU A 74 -0.84 -14.49 8.18
C GLU A 74 -1.21 -13.29 7.30
N ILE A 75 -2.40 -13.31 6.67
CA ILE A 75 -2.92 -12.25 5.81
C ILE A 75 -4.17 -11.64 6.46
N ALA A 76 -4.13 -10.35 6.76
CA ALA A 76 -5.24 -9.64 7.40
C ALA A 76 -5.63 -8.36 6.66
N PHE A 77 -6.90 -7.98 6.81
CA PHE A 77 -7.43 -6.71 6.33
C PHE A 77 -7.66 -5.77 7.52
N VAL A 78 -7.20 -4.54 7.42
CA VAL A 78 -7.49 -3.52 8.45
C VAL A 78 -8.99 -3.24 8.55
N HIS A 79 -9.72 -3.45 7.46
CA HIS A 79 -11.17 -3.29 7.40
C HIS A 79 -11.94 -4.18 8.39
N ASP A 80 -11.37 -5.33 8.78
CA ASP A 80 -11.97 -6.25 9.77
C ASP A 80 -11.79 -5.76 11.20
N ALA A 81 -10.87 -4.80 11.44
CA ALA A 81 -10.57 -4.23 12.73
C ALA A 81 -11.31 -2.90 12.94
N ASN A 82 -12.62 -2.96 13.11
CA ASN A 82 -13.51 -1.81 13.19
C ASN A 82 -13.66 -1.20 14.60
N THR A 83 -13.04 -1.79 15.63
CA THR A 83 -12.98 -1.26 17.00
C THR A 83 -11.54 -1.05 17.43
N ASP A 84 -11.31 -0.19 18.42
CA ASP A 84 -9.96 0.08 18.92
C ASP A 84 -9.31 -1.17 19.55
N GLU A 85 -10.11 -2.03 20.17
CA GLU A 85 -9.64 -3.32 20.71
C GLU A 85 -9.15 -4.23 19.60
N LYS A 86 -9.90 -4.34 18.49
CA LYS A 86 -9.50 -5.13 17.31
C LYS A 86 -8.27 -4.55 16.63
N LYS A 87 -8.15 -3.22 16.53
CA LYS A 87 -6.96 -2.54 15.98
C LYS A 87 -5.73 -2.81 16.84
N ASN A 88 -5.86 -2.73 18.17
CA ASN A 88 -4.78 -3.03 19.09
C ASN A 88 -4.37 -4.51 19.03
N SER A 89 -5.34 -5.42 18.91
CA SER A 89 -5.08 -6.85 18.72
C SER A 89 -4.34 -7.11 17.40
N LEU A 90 -4.82 -6.52 16.30
CA LEU A 90 -4.19 -6.63 14.98
C LEU A 90 -2.76 -6.07 15.01
N SER A 91 -2.55 -4.89 15.64
CA SER A 91 -1.22 -4.29 15.76
C SER A 91 -0.24 -5.20 16.50
N ARG A 92 -0.68 -5.88 17.57
CA ARG A 92 0.15 -6.87 18.28
C ARG A 92 0.52 -8.05 17.40
N LYS A 93 -0.44 -8.60 16.64
CA LYS A 93 -0.21 -9.72 15.72
C LYS A 93 0.77 -9.37 14.60
N VAL A 94 0.66 -8.17 14.05
CA VAL A 94 1.62 -7.69 13.03
C VAL A 94 3.01 -7.51 13.64
N ASN A 95 3.11 -6.86 14.79
CA ASN A 95 4.41 -6.61 15.45
C ASN A 95 5.08 -7.89 15.97
N SER A 96 4.32 -8.94 16.28
CA SER A 96 4.87 -10.26 16.63
C SER A 96 5.26 -11.10 15.41
N GLY A 97 4.81 -10.71 14.20
CA GLY A 97 4.99 -11.49 12.98
C GLY A 97 4.04 -12.69 12.86
N GLU A 98 2.95 -12.70 13.63
CA GLU A 98 1.83 -13.64 13.47
C GLU A 98 1.01 -13.31 12.21
N VAL A 99 0.81 -12.02 11.95
CA VAL A 99 0.29 -11.50 10.67
C VAL A 99 1.43 -10.83 9.93
N ARG A 100 1.78 -11.34 8.76
CA ARG A 100 2.92 -10.85 7.98
C ARG A 100 2.52 -10.00 6.77
N ILE A 101 1.27 -10.11 6.32
CA ILE A 101 0.75 -9.30 5.22
C ILE A 101 -0.51 -8.58 5.67
N LEU A 102 -0.47 -7.25 5.65
CA LEU A 102 -1.56 -6.39 6.05
C LEU A 102 -2.06 -5.59 4.84
N MET A 103 -3.36 -5.62 4.58
CA MET A 103 -3.97 -4.82 3.51
C MET A 103 -4.85 -3.73 4.09
N ALA A 104 -4.72 -2.50 3.57
CA ALA A 104 -5.43 -1.34 4.05
C ALA A 104 -5.76 -0.33 2.96
N SER A 105 -6.84 0.43 3.14
CA SER A 105 -7.02 1.72 2.47
C SER A 105 -6.26 2.82 3.22
N THR A 106 -6.05 3.97 2.57
CA THR A 106 -5.41 5.14 3.20
C THR A 106 -6.13 5.53 4.49
N GLU A 107 -7.45 5.61 4.43
CA GLU A 107 -8.28 5.98 5.58
C GLU A 107 -8.13 4.99 6.75
N LYS A 108 -8.30 3.69 6.48
CA LYS A 108 -8.27 2.65 7.51
C LYS A 108 -6.86 2.38 8.05
N GLY A 109 -5.86 2.38 7.17
CA GLY A 109 -4.46 2.19 7.55
C GLY A 109 -3.81 3.43 8.17
N GLY A 110 -4.42 4.60 7.97
CA GLY A 110 -3.91 5.89 8.43
C GLY A 110 -4.11 6.19 9.90
N THR A 111 -5.05 5.55 10.59
CA THR A 111 -5.45 5.90 11.96
C THR A 111 -5.37 4.71 12.93
N GLY A 112 -4.76 4.93 14.10
CA GLY A 112 -4.83 4.01 15.24
C GLY A 112 -4.06 2.70 15.12
N LEU A 113 -3.21 2.51 14.08
CA LEU A 113 -2.40 1.32 13.91
C LEU A 113 -0.93 1.61 14.22
N ASN A 114 -0.34 0.77 15.04
CA ASN A 114 1.07 0.80 15.41
C ASN A 114 1.72 -0.53 15.00
N VAL A 115 2.19 -0.63 13.74
CA VAL A 115 2.57 -1.89 13.08
C VAL A 115 4.01 -1.89 12.53
N GLN A 116 4.86 -0.94 12.97
CA GLN A 116 6.17 -0.71 12.37
C GLN A 116 7.27 -1.71 12.76
N SER A 117 7.13 -2.48 13.84
CA SER A 117 8.27 -3.18 14.44
C SER A 117 9.00 -4.12 13.48
N ARG A 118 8.30 -4.78 12.58
CA ARG A 118 8.84 -5.75 11.60
C ARG A 118 8.56 -5.35 10.15
N MET A 119 8.13 -4.09 9.92
CA MET A 119 7.69 -3.64 8.61
C MET A 119 8.88 -3.52 7.65
N LYS A 120 8.94 -4.40 6.66
CA LYS A 120 10.00 -4.45 5.65
C LYS A 120 9.62 -3.74 4.36
N ALA A 121 8.35 -3.80 3.97
CA ALA A 121 7.90 -3.20 2.72
C ALA A 121 6.50 -2.59 2.79
N VAL A 122 6.31 -1.53 2.00
CA VAL A 122 5.00 -0.94 1.69
C VAL A 122 4.77 -0.98 0.19
N HIS A 123 3.60 -1.44 -0.21
CA HIS A 123 3.18 -1.56 -1.61
C HIS A 123 2.03 -0.61 -1.88
N HIS A 124 2.24 0.35 -2.77
CA HIS A 124 1.18 1.26 -3.25
C HIS A 124 0.58 0.70 -4.54
N LEU A 125 -0.56 0.07 -4.43
CA LEU A 125 -1.28 -0.50 -5.55
C LEU A 125 -1.99 0.58 -6.38
N ASP A 126 -2.38 1.67 -5.74
CA ASP A 126 -2.95 2.85 -6.35
C ASP A 126 -2.24 4.13 -5.91
N VAL A 127 -2.54 5.21 -6.63
CA VAL A 127 -2.01 6.54 -6.35
C VAL A 127 -3.00 7.27 -5.45
N PRO A 128 -2.62 7.67 -4.23
CA PRO A 128 -3.51 8.42 -3.36
C PRO A 128 -3.76 9.84 -3.90
N TRP A 129 -4.90 10.42 -3.53
CA TRP A 129 -5.30 11.74 -4.00
C TRP A 129 -4.47 12.90 -3.46
N ARG A 130 -3.90 12.75 -2.26
CA ARG A 130 -3.16 13.80 -1.57
C ARG A 130 -1.72 13.40 -1.34
N PRO A 131 -0.76 14.32 -1.51
CA PRO A 131 0.64 14.06 -1.15
C PRO A 131 0.82 13.65 0.31
N SER A 132 0.02 14.21 1.23
CA SER A 132 -0.01 13.85 2.64
C SER A 132 -0.32 12.37 2.88
N ASP A 133 -1.14 11.77 2.01
CA ASP A 133 -1.52 10.36 2.12
C ASP A 133 -0.33 9.44 1.80
N ILE A 134 0.54 9.85 0.84
CA ILE A 134 1.80 9.14 0.57
C ILE A 134 2.71 9.17 1.80
N VAL A 135 2.88 10.35 2.39
CA VAL A 135 3.68 10.52 3.61
C VAL A 135 3.10 9.67 4.74
N GLN A 136 1.78 9.65 4.89
CA GLN A 136 1.10 8.88 5.92
C GLN A 136 1.24 7.37 5.70
N ARG A 137 1.08 6.88 4.46
CA ARG A 137 1.28 5.47 4.11
C ARG A 137 2.73 5.05 4.38
N ASN A 138 3.71 5.83 3.90
CA ASN A 138 5.13 5.56 4.09
C ASN A 138 5.57 5.68 5.56
N GLY A 139 4.93 6.56 6.32
CA GLY A 139 5.17 6.73 7.75
C GLY A 139 4.83 5.51 8.60
N ARG A 140 4.18 4.48 8.04
CA ARG A 140 3.99 3.18 8.70
C ARG A 140 5.24 2.33 8.67
N LEU A 141 6.09 2.55 7.69
CA LEU A 141 7.33 1.85 7.44
C LEU A 141 8.52 2.61 8.04
N ILE A 142 8.62 3.89 7.70
CA ILE A 142 9.72 4.77 8.13
C ILE A 142 9.36 5.36 9.49
N ARG A 143 9.54 4.57 10.54
CA ARG A 143 9.19 4.98 11.90
C ARG A 143 10.16 4.40 12.91
N GLN A 144 10.40 5.17 13.99
CA GLN A 144 11.20 4.73 15.13
C GLN A 144 10.66 3.41 15.70
N GLY A 145 11.54 2.45 15.99
CA GLY A 145 11.18 1.14 16.51
C GLY A 145 10.99 0.06 15.44
N ASN A 146 11.28 0.35 14.18
CA ASN A 146 11.41 -0.67 13.14
C ASN A 146 12.76 -1.39 13.31
N MET A 147 12.76 -2.72 13.29
CA MET A 147 13.98 -3.53 13.39
C MET A 147 14.80 -3.53 12.10
N HIS A 148 14.19 -3.21 10.95
CA HIS A 148 14.87 -3.15 9.67
C HIS A 148 15.51 -1.78 9.46
N GLN A 149 16.81 -1.76 9.16
CA GLN A 149 17.55 -0.54 8.81
C GLN A 149 17.21 -0.07 7.39
N GLU A 150 16.96 -1.01 6.49
CA GLU A 150 16.56 -0.76 5.10
C GLU A 150 15.15 -1.31 4.88
N VAL A 151 14.34 -0.51 4.24
CA VAL A 151 12.93 -0.79 3.96
C VAL A 151 12.59 -0.44 2.51
N ASP A 152 11.64 -1.15 1.93
CA ASP A 152 11.29 -1.04 0.53
C ASP A 152 9.94 -0.35 0.34
N ILE A 153 9.87 0.59 -0.60
CA ILE A 153 8.61 1.23 -1.02
C ILE A 153 8.38 0.92 -2.49
N TYR A 154 7.28 0.23 -2.78
CA TYR A 154 6.90 -0.17 -4.14
C TYR A 154 5.75 0.69 -4.65
N HIS A 155 5.95 1.32 -5.79
CA HIS A 155 4.91 1.99 -6.56
C HIS A 155 4.61 1.17 -7.81
N TYR A 156 3.37 0.68 -7.94
CA TYR A 156 2.96 -0.13 -9.07
C TYR A 156 2.27 0.74 -10.13
N ILE A 157 2.88 0.78 -11.30
CA ILE A 157 2.44 1.62 -12.41
C ILE A 157 2.10 0.75 -13.61
N THR A 158 0.90 0.91 -14.16
CA THR A 158 0.52 0.26 -15.40
C THR A 158 1.03 1.08 -16.58
N LYS A 159 1.87 0.47 -17.44
CA LYS A 159 2.41 1.13 -18.63
C LYS A 159 1.27 1.59 -19.55
N GLY A 160 1.36 2.84 -20.01
CA GLY A 160 0.33 3.41 -20.90
C GLY A 160 -0.97 3.83 -20.20
N SER A 161 -1.02 3.74 -18.87
CA SER A 161 -2.16 4.22 -18.06
C SER A 161 -1.90 5.60 -17.47
N PHE A 162 -2.95 6.16 -16.88
CA PHE A 162 -2.89 7.44 -16.17
C PHE A 162 -2.08 7.39 -14.85
N ASP A 163 -1.71 6.20 -14.38
CA ASP A 163 -0.95 6.01 -13.12
C ASP A 163 0.36 6.82 -13.09
N ASN A 164 1.12 6.82 -14.22
CA ASN A 164 2.39 7.52 -14.28
C ASN A 164 2.21 9.04 -14.10
N TYR A 165 1.21 9.60 -14.77
CA TYR A 165 0.88 11.02 -14.63
C TYR A 165 0.45 11.36 -13.20
N LEU A 166 -0.36 10.51 -12.59
CA LEU A 166 -0.81 10.70 -11.20
C LEU A 166 0.37 10.69 -10.22
N TRP A 167 1.28 9.71 -10.32
CA TRP A 167 2.47 9.65 -9.48
C TRP A 167 3.36 10.87 -9.65
N GLN A 168 3.66 11.26 -10.88
CA GLN A 168 4.45 12.45 -11.18
C GLN A 168 3.81 13.74 -10.63
N THR A 169 2.49 13.83 -10.73
CA THR A 169 1.73 14.96 -10.16
C THR A 169 1.86 15.01 -8.64
N GLN A 170 1.77 13.86 -7.96
CA GLN A 170 1.91 13.79 -6.50
C GLN A 170 3.34 14.14 -6.06
N GLU A 171 4.35 13.65 -6.74
CA GLU A 171 5.75 13.99 -6.47
C GLU A 171 6.02 15.49 -6.62
N ASN A 172 5.51 16.10 -7.69
CA ASN A 172 5.65 17.54 -7.91
C ASN A 172 4.94 18.35 -6.82
N LYS A 173 3.72 17.97 -6.44
CA LYS A 173 3.00 18.60 -5.32
C LYS A 173 3.78 18.49 -4.01
N LEU A 174 4.34 17.31 -3.71
CA LEU A 174 5.12 17.08 -2.50
C LEU A 174 6.39 17.93 -2.49
N LYS A 175 7.12 17.99 -3.60
CA LYS A 175 8.30 18.87 -3.75
C LYS A 175 7.94 20.33 -3.51
N TYR A 176 6.86 20.79 -4.11
CA TYR A 176 6.39 22.19 -3.96
C TYR A 176 6.02 22.51 -2.51
N ILE A 177 5.26 21.64 -1.84
CA ILE A 177 4.91 21.81 -0.43
C ILE A 177 6.19 21.86 0.44
N THR A 178 7.13 20.94 0.20
CA THR A 178 8.40 20.91 0.93
C THR A 178 9.20 22.18 0.73
N GLN A 179 9.27 22.70 -0.47
CA GLN A 179 9.95 23.97 -0.77
C GLN A 179 9.33 25.14 -0.02
N ILE A 180 8.00 25.27 0.00
CA ILE A 180 7.31 26.33 0.74
C ILE A 180 7.57 26.20 2.25
N MET A 181 7.53 24.99 2.79
CA MET A 181 7.70 24.76 4.22
C MET A 181 9.14 24.92 4.71
N THR A 182 10.13 24.72 3.82
CA THR A 182 11.56 24.78 4.18
C THR A 182 12.25 26.07 3.77
N SER A 183 11.71 26.83 2.80
CA SER A 183 12.29 28.10 2.40
C SER A 183 12.00 29.18 3.45
N LYS A 184 13.06 29.82 3.94
CA LYS A 184 13.00 30.97 4.84
C LYS A 184 12.52 32.25 4.17
N ASP A 185 12.56 32.29 2.84
CA ASP A 185 12.00 33.36 1.99
C ASP A 185 10.96 32.78 1.03
N PRO A 186 9.71 33.26 1.05
CA PRO A 186 8.72 32.88 0.06
C PRO A 186 9.04 33.54 -1.28
N VAL A 187 9.97 32.98 -2.02
CA VAL A 187 10.18 33.38 -3.42
C VAL A 187 8.99 32.87 -4.22
N ARG A 188 8.07 33.76 -4.53
CA ARG A 188 7.06 33.58 -5.56
C ARG A 188 7.76 33.58 -6.94
N SER A 189 8.25 32.45 -7.38
CA SER A 189 8.46 32.16 -8.76
C SER A 189 7.57 31.02 -9.17
N ALA A 190 6.36 31.35 -9.54
CA ALA A 190 5.62 30.54 -10.49
C ALA A 190 6.35 30.70 -11.81
N GLU A 191 7.35 29.90 -12.08
CA GLU A 191 7.83 29.72 -13.43
C GLU A 191 6.79 28.90 -14.17
N ASP A 192 6.27 29.52 -15.18
CA ASP A 192 5.29 29.14 -16.15
C ASP A 192 5.32 27.65 -16.50
N ILE A 193 4.17 27.01 -16.25
CA ILE A 193 3.76 25.82 -17.00
C ILE A 193 3.24 26.39 -18.33
N ASP A 194 4.16 26.82 -19.18
CA ASP A 194 3.86 27.13 -20.57
C ASP A 194 4.08 25.88 -21.41
N GLU A 195 2.98 25.47 -22.00
CA GLU A 195 2.77 25.10 -23.39
C GLU A 195 3.94 24.38 -24.09
N GLN A 196 3.84 23.06 -24.21
CA GLN A 196 4.03 22.38 -25.50
C GLN A 196 3.19 21.11 -25.56
#